data_688f1131d454991c20b5cd77b672263d
#
_entry.id   688f1131d454991c20b5cd77b672263d
#
_cell.length_a   1.000
_cell.length_b   1.000
_cell.length_c   1.000
_cell.angle_alpha   90.00
_cell.angle_beta   90.00
_cell.angle_gamma   90.00
#
_symmetry.space_group_name_H-M   'P 1'
#
loop_
_entity.id
_entity.type
_entity.pdbx_description
1 polymer ?
#
loop_
_entity_poly.entity_id
_entity_poly.type
_entity_poly.pdbx_seq_one_letter_code
_entity_poly.pdbx_strand_id
1 'polypeptide(L)'
;MKFICLSFLFSLTTLTFAQTIGQVTYEEKFDMYRRIPPDREDLKARFPQYHSSMWELLYNGDESVYQHQKQEEAEITNTQGNNQSTMRFGGRENRVVYKNLANSKMIDSRDFMQKQFLITGDLTIRKWKIGKKSKEILGYNCMEASFQEDSTTNIVAWFTPQIQLFNGPSDYQGLPGLILQIDVNAGERVLTATELKTEGVDTSVIVAPTKGKEVTAEEFDQIRKEKMKEMGMQGQGGPGGPPMQIMIRQ
;
A
#
# COMPACT_ATOMS: atom_id res chain seq x y z
N MET A 1 -31.61 20.92 -63.12
CA MET A 1 -31.35 19.89 -62.08
C MET A 1 -30.02 20.24 -61.42
N LYS A 2 -30.05 20.75 -60.18
CA LYS A 2 -28.84 21.06 -59.39
C LYS A 2 -28.62 19.92 -58.40
N PHE A 3 -27.55 19.15 -58.60
CA PHE A 3 -27.13 18.13 -57.61
C PHE A 3 -26.33 18.81 -56.47
N ILE A 4 -26.90 18.77 -55.26
CA ILE A 4 -26.21 19.18 -54.04
C ILE A 4 -25.49 17.93 -53.51
N CYS A 5 -24.16 17.91 -53.65
CA CYS A 5 -23.31 16.92 -52.99
C CYS A 5 -23.17 17.30 -51.52
N LEU A 6 -23.86 16.57 -50.65
CA LEU A 6 -23.72 16.70 -49.17
C LEU A 6 -22.53 15.88 -48.74
N SER A 7 -21.38 16.53 -48.53
CA SER A 7 -20.17 15.91 -47.98
C SER A 7 -20.36 15.68 -46.49
N PHE A 8 -20.57 14.44 -46.07
CA PHE A 8 -20.63 14.03 -44.68
C PHE A 8 -19.18 13.92 -44.16
N LEU A 9 -18.74 14.95 -43.42
CA LEU A 9 -17.45 14.95 -42.73
C LEU A 9 -17.51 14.01 -41.54
N PHE A 10 -17.02 12.78 -41.65
CA PHE A 10 -16.91 11.83 -40.57
C PHE A 10 -15.70 12.24 -39.71
N SER A 11 -15.97 12.95 -38.61
CA SER A 11 -14.96 13.31 -37.62
C SER A 11 -14.51 12.04 -36.88
N LEU A 12 -13.37 11.52 -37.23
CA LEU A 12 -12.73 10.39 -36.56
C LEU A 12 -12.14 10.93 -35.23
N THR A 13 -12.89 10.83 -34.13
CA THR A 13 -12.37 11.10 -32.79
C THR A 13 -11.39 9.98 -32.44
N THR A 14 -10.11 10.23 -32.62
CA THR A 14 -9.06 9.37 -32.06
C THR A 14 -9.13 9.44 -30.56
N LEU A 15 -9.60 8.37 -29.92
CA LEU A 15 -9.41 8.13 -28.49
C LEU A 15 -7.89 7.98 -28.29
N THR A 16 -7.24 9.06 -27.94
CA THR A 16 -5.88 9.00 -27.41
C THR A 16 -5.99 8.35 -26.04
N PHE A 17 -5.63 7.08 -25.93
CA PHE A 17 -5.26 6.50 -24.64
C PHE A 17 -4.01 7.27 -24.19
N ALA A 18 -4.21 8.29 -23.38
CA ALA A 18 -3.10 8.95 -22.71
C ALA A 18 -2.40 7.88 -21.88
N GLN A 19 -1.13 7.62 -22.13
CA GLN A 19 -0.28 6.86 -21.23
C GLN A 19 -0.43 7.53 -19.87
N THR A 20 -1.07 6.84 -18.93
CA THR A 20 -1.29 7.38 -17.60
C THR A 20 0.00 7.27 -16.83
N ILE A 21 0.77 8.36 -16.81
CA ILE A 21 1.92 8.52 -15.95
C ILE A 21 1.45 9.32 -14.74
N GLY A 22 1.89 8.93 -13.55
CA GLY A 22 1.57 9.69 -12.36
C GLY A 22 2.24 9.16 -11.09
N GLN A 23 2.06 9.95 -10.05
CA GLN A 23 2.49 9.65 -8.69
C GLN A 23 1.34 9.94 -7.74
N VAL A 24 1.06 9.00 -6.84
CA VAL A 24 0.11 9.19 -5.73
C VAL A 24 0.87 9.05 -4.43
N THR A 25 0.77 10.03 -3.57
CA THR A 25 1.28 9.97 -2.20
C THR A 25 0.17 9.48 -1.28
N TYR A 26 0.46 8.48 -0.45
CA TYR A 26 -0.47 7.94 0.53
C TYR A 26 0.08 8.14 1.93
N GLU A 27 -0.78 8.62 2.84
CA GLU A 27 -0.56 8.51 4.27
C GLU A 27 -1.12 7.17 4.74
N GLU A 28 -0.28 6.36 5.37
CA GLU A 28 -0.68 5.13 6.05
C GLU A 28 -0.75 5.38 7.55
N LYS A 29 -1.90 5.15 8.15
CA LYS A 29 -2.15 5.25 9.60
C LYS A 29 -2.45 3.89 10.19
N PHE A 30 -1.75 3.56 11.28
CA PHE A 30 -2.03 2.39 12.12
C PHE A 30 -2.58 2.81 13.47
N ASP A 31 -3.68 2.17 13.90
CA ASP A 31 -4.14 2.25 15.28
C ASP A 31 -3.35 1.26 16.15
N MET A 32 -2.33 1.79 16.83
CA MET A 32 -1.44 1.02 17.69
C MET A 32 -2.17 0.41 18.88
N TYR A 33 -3.24 1.06 19.37
CA TYR A 33 -3.98 0.59 20.53
C TYR A 33 -4.71 -0.74 20.27
N ARG A 34 -5.11 -1.01 19.04
CA ARG A 34 -5.71 -2.29 18.66
C ARG A 34 -4.74 -3.48 18.71
N ARG A 35 -3.44 -3.21 18.77
CA ARG A 35 -2.38 -4.23 18.89
C ARG A 35 -1.90 -4.44 20.32
N ILE A 36 -2.33 -3.59 21.25
CA ILE A 36 -2.00 -3.74 22.67
C ILE A 36 -2.90 -4.83 23.26
N PRO A 37 -2.31 -5.89 23.83
CA PRO A 37 -3.07 -6.93 24.51
C PRO A 37 -3.94 -6.36 25.63
N PRO A 38 -5.14 -6.90 25.90
CA PRO A 38 -6.05 -6.39 26.92
C PRO A 38 -5.47 -6.35 28.33
N ASP A 39 -4.51 -7.23 28.63
CA ASP A 39 -3.79 -7.30 29.92
C ASP A 39 -2.64 -6.28 30.02
N ARG A 40 -2.37 -5.52 28.96
CA ARG A 40 -1.27 -4.55 28.88
C ARG A 40 -1.75 -3.14 28.53
N GLU A 41 -2.89 -2.73 29.02
CA GLU A 41 -3.43 -1.38 28.80
C GLU A 41 -2.53 -0.24 29.31
N ASP A 42 -1.63 -0.55 30.28
CA ASP A 42 -0.59 0.35 30.76
C ASP A 42 0.28 0.92 29.61
N LEU A 43 0.41 0.17 28.52
CA LEU A 43 1.19 0.58 27.34
C LEU A 43 0.54 1.72 26.55
N LYS A 44 -0.80 1.90 26.64
CA LYS A 44 -1.49 3.01 25.96
C LYS A 44 -0.99 4.40 26.42
N ALA A 45 -0.59 4.51 27.68
CA ALA A 45 -0.03 5.76 28.22
C ALA A 45 1.39 6.06 27.69
N ARG A 46 2.07 5.07 27.11
CA ARG A 46 3.46 5.18 26.66
C ARG A 46 3.59 5.38 25.14
N PHE A 47 2.54 5.11 24.38
CA PHE A 47 2.57 5.15 22.91
C PHE A 47 1.46 6.04 22.36
N PRO A 48 1.71 6.74 21.25
CA PRO A 48 0.63 7.42 20.53
C PRO A 48 -0.33 6.37 19.98
N GLN A 49 -1.63 6.71 19.93
CA GLN A 49 -2.64 5.82 19.36
C GLN A 49 -2.36 5.52 17.89
N TYR A 50 -1.98 6.55 17.13
CA TYR A 50 -1.75 6.41 15.70
C TYR A 50 -0.28 6.57 15.37
N HIS A 51 0.19 5.68 14.51
CA HIS A 51 1.48 5.81 13.82
C HIS A 51 1.22 6.08 12.35
N SER A 52 1.87 7.11 11.79
CA SER A 52 1.73 7.46 10.38
C SER A 52 3.03 7.27 9.62
N SER A 53 2.94 6.84 8.38
CA SER A 53 4.05 6.79 7.43
C SER A 53 3.60 7.21 6.04
N MET A 54 4.53 7.76 5.25
CA MET A 54 4.24 8.25 3.90
C MET A 54 4.77 7.27 2.87
N TRP A 55 3.93 6.97 1.89
CA TRP A 55 4.21 6.05 0.80
C TRP A 55 3.91 6.71 -0.54
N GLU A 56 4.55 6.24 -1.58
CA GLU A 56 4.28 6.71 -2.94
C GLU A 56 4.02 5.55 -3.89
N LEU A 57 3.05 5.72 -4.76
CA LEU A 57 2.78 4.87 -5.90
C LEU A 57 3.16 5.66 -7.15
N LEU A 58 4.22 5.25 -7.83
CA LEU A 58 4.58 5.76 -9.15
C LEU A 58 4.09 4.78 -10.21
N TYR A 59 3.53 5.29 -11.29
CA TYR A 59 3.02 4.43 -12.36
C TYR A 59 3.29 5.03 -13.74
N ASN A 60 3.51 4.14 -14.71
CA ASN A 60 3.68 4.47 -16.12
C ASN A 60 3.00 3.37 -16.95
N GLY A 61 1.80 3.64 -17.46
CA GLY A 61 0.98 2.64 -18.11
C GLY A 61 0.68 1.45 -17.19
N ASP A 62 1.15 0.27 -17.59
CA ASP A 62 0.89 -0.98 -16.87
C ASP A 62 1.90 -1.30 -15.77
N GLU A 63 2.96 -0.53 -15.65
CA GLU A 63 4.00 -0.74 -14.64
C GLU A 63 3.89 0.26 -13.50
N SER A 64 4.16 -0.20 -12.29
CA SER A 64 4.17 0.66 -11.13
C SER A 64 5.08 0.16 -10.03
N VAL A 65 5.54 1.11 -9.21
CA VAL A 65 6.28 0.88 -7.98
C VAL A 65 5.57 1.57 -6.83
N TYR A 66 5.31 0.83 -5.77
CA TYR A 66 4.86 1.36 -4.49
C TYR A 66 5.97 1.20 -3.46
N GLN A 67 6.41 2.31 -2.88
CA GLN A 67 7.55 2.33 -1.97
C GLN A 67 7.36 3.36 -0.86
N HIS A 68 8.15 3.24 0.19
CA HIS A 68 8.18 4.24 1.25
C HIS A 68 8.74 5.56 0.71
N GLN A 69 8.05 6.67 0.99
CA GLN A 69 8.59 7.98 0.67
C GLN A 69 9.80 8.24 1.58
N LYS A 70 10.91 8.67 1.01
CA LYS A 70 12.10 9.01 1.79
C LYS A 70 11.78 10.20 2.70
N GLN A 71 11.40 9.92 3.93
CA GLN A 71 11.33 10.90 5.00
C GLN A 71 12.55 10.77 5.91
N GLU A 72 12.99 11.88 6.49
CA GLU A 72 13.94 11.84 7.60
C GLU A 72 13.35 11.04 8.76
N GLU A 73 14.12 10.11 9.30
CA GLU A 73 13.70 9.22 10.37
C GLU A 73 13.26 10.04 11.59
N ALA A 74 12.00 9.97 11.98
CA ALA A 74 11.54 10.52 13.25
C ALA A 74 11.94 9.56 14.38
N GLU A 75 12.98 9.91 15.10
CA GLU A 75 13.35 9.23 16.34
C GLU A 75 12.54 9.84 17.49
N ILE A 76 11.71 9.04 18.14
CA ILE A 76 11.09 9.45 19.41
C ILE A 76 12.01 9.01 20.53
N THR A 77 12.76 9.96 21.09
CA THR A 77 13.59 9.73 22.25
C THR A 77 12.80 10.09 23.52
N ASN A 78 12.51 9.11 24.34
CA ASN A 78 11.88 9.32 25.63
C ASN A 78 12.96 9.30 26.72
N THR A 79 13.19 10.43 27.38
CA THR A 79 14.17 10.57 28.45
C THR A 79 13.42 10.59 29.78
N GLN A 80 13.50 9.52 30.55
CA GLN A 80 12.94 9.45 31.91
C GLN A 80 14.09 9.21 32.91
N GLY A 81 14.54 10.29 33.55
CA GLY A 81 15.71 10.25 34.42
C GLY A 81 17.01 9.99 33.65
N ASN A 82 17.90 9.13 34.22
CA ASN A 82 19.16 8.77 33.60
C ASN A 82 19.02 7.67 32.50
N ASN A 83 17.81 7.18 32.23
CA ASN A 83 17.55 6.16 31.22
C ASN A 83 16.98 6.80 29.96
N GLN A 84 17.77 6.80 28.91
CA GLN A 84 17.38 7.23 27.57
C GLN A 84 16.93 6.00 26.76
N SER A 85 15.65 5.89 26.47
CA SER A 85 15.13 4.88 25.56
C SER A 85 14.74 5.54 24.25
N THR A 86 15.45 5.22 23.17
CA THR A 86 15.11 5.64 21.83
C THR A 86 14.24 4.57 21.20
N MET A 87 12.97 4.88 20.94
CA MET A 87 12.09 4.03 20.17
C MET A 87 12.13 4.48 18.72
N ARG A 88 12.62 3.62 17.86
CA ARG A 88 12.49 3.78 16.42
C ARG A 88 11.19 3.12 15.99
N PHE A 89 10.18 3.93 15.71
CA PHE A 89 8.95 3.49 15.09
C PHE A 89 9.15 3.46 13.58
N GLY A 90 8.81 2.34 12.96
CA GLY A 90 9.06 2.13 11.55
C GLY A 90 10.53 1.75 11.34
N GLY A 91 10.90 0.52 11.68
CA GLY A 91 12.13 -0.05 11.15
C GLY A 91 12.10 0.13 9.65
N ARG A 92 13.23 0.46 9.03
CA ARG A 92 13.39 0.56 7.57
C ARG A 92 12.84 -0.70 6.91
N GLU A 93 11.52 -0.77 6.75
CA GLU A 93 11.01 -1.67 5.75
C GLU A 93 11.33 -1.03 4.40
N ASN A 94 12.51 -1.37 3.87
CA ASN A 94 12.80 -1.15 2.46
C ASN A 94 11.85 -2.02 1.63
N ARG A 95 10.56 -1.77 1.78
CA ARG A 95 9.55 -2.49 1.03
C ARG A 95 9.30 -1.77 -0.27
N VAL A 96 9.45 -2.49 -1.36
CA VAL A 96 9.14 -2.02 -2.70
C VAL A 96 8.21 -3.04 -3.35
N VAL A 97 7.01 -2.63 -3.71
CA VAL A 97 6.06 -3.48 -4.45
C VAL A 97 6.04 -3.02 -5.90
N TYR A 98 6.65 -3.80 -6.78
CA TYR A 98 6.56 -3.62 -8.22
C TYR A 98 5.39 -4.43 -8.76
N LYS A 99 4.59 -3.81 -9.63
CA LYS A 99 3.48 -4.48 -10.34
C LYS A 99 3.60 -4.23 -11.84
N ASN A 100 3.38 -5.29 -12.62
CA ASN A 100 3.15 -5.22 -14.06
C ASN A 100 1.74 -5.74 -14.34
N LEU A 101 0.83 -4.82 -14.61
CA LEU A 101 -0.59 -5.13 -14.80
C LEU A 101 -0.84 -5.89 -16.10
N ALA A 102 -0.07 -5.60 -17.16
CA ALA A 102 -0.21 -6.27 -18.46
C ALA A 102 0.11 -7.77 -18.36
N ASN A 103 1.15 -8.12 -17.63
CA ASN A 103 1.60 -9.51 -17.45
C ASN A 103 1.04 -10.17 -16.20
N SER A 104 0.22 -9.45 -15.42
CA SER A 104 -0.33 -9.90 -14.14
C SER A 104 0.74 -10.39 -13.16
N LYS A 105 1.91 -9.73 -13.10
CA LYS A 105 3.03 -10.10 -12.24
C LYS A 105 3.28 -9.06 -11.16
N MET A 106 3.75 -9.54 -10.01
CA MET A 106 4.13 -8.74 -8.86
C MET A 106 5.45 -9.24 -8.27
N ILE A 107 6.26 -8.28 -7.81
CA ILE A 107 7.45 -8.54 -7.01
C ILE A 107 7.35 -7.64 -5.77
N ASP A 108 7.29 -8.25 -4.59
CA ASP A 108 7.31 -7.55 -3.31
C ASP A 108 8.69 -7.75 -2.66
N SER A 109 9.55 -6.74 -2.76
CA SER A 109 10.86 -6.74 -2.14
C SER A 109 10.72 -6.28 -0.70
N ARG A 110 11.20 -7.10 0.25
CA ARG A 110 11.14 -6.80 1.70
C ARG A 110 12.42 -7.18 2.39
N ASP A 111 12.80 -6.37 3.37
CA ASP A 111 13.80 -6.73 4.35
C ASP A 111 13.10 -7.46 5.53
N PHE A 112 13.57 -8.66 5.82
CA PHE A 112 13.14 -9.41 6.99
C PHE A 112 14.36 -10.03 7.70
N MET A 113 14.55 -9.67 8.96
CA MET A 113 15.68 -10.14 9.79
C MET A 113 17.04 -9.99 9.10
N GLN A 114 17.34 -8.77 8.64
CA GLN A 114 18.59 -8.41 7.96
C GLN A 114 18.84 -9.13 6.62
N LYS A 115 17.85 -9.82 6.10
CA LYS A 115 17.89 -10.45 4.77
C LYS A 115 16.85 -9.84 3.87
N GLN A 116 17.22 -9.59 2.62
CA GLN A 116 16.31 -9.11 1.60
C GLN A 116 15.70 -10.30 0.86
N PHE A 117 14.36 -10.26 0.71
CA PHE A 117 13.59 -11.24 -0.02
C PHE A 117 12.90 -10.56 -1.21
N LEU A 118 12.79 -11.32 -2.30
CA LEU A 118 11.96 -10.99 -3.45
C LEU A 118 10.80 -11.98 -3.47
N ILE A 119 9.63 -11.53 -3.06
CA ILE A 119 8.42 -12.35 -3.07
C ILE A 119 7.79 -12.18 -4.44
N THR A 120 7.94 -13.20 -5.29
CA THR A 120 7.50 -13.17 -6.69
C THR A 120 6.22 -13.97 -6.86
N GLY A 121 5.34 -13.49 -7.74
CA GLY A 121 4.09 -14.20 -8.02
C GLY A 121 3.19 -13.46 -9.00
N ASP A 122 2.00 -14.00 -9.14
CA ASP A 122 0.94 -13.36 -9.91
C ASP A 122 0.25 -12.28 -9.05
N LEU A 123 -0.33 -11.28 -9.72
CA LEU A 123 -1.18 -10.30 -9.06
C LEU A 123 -2.37 -10.99 -8.40
N THR A 124 -2.58 -10.70 -7.13
CA THR A 124 -3.71 -11.24 -6.39
C THR A 124 -5.03 -10.71 -6.96
N ILE A 125 -5.90 -11.60 -7.42
CA ILE A 125 -7.24 -11.26 -7.89
C ILE A 125 -8.19 -11.26 -6.70
N ARG A 126 -8.62 -10.08 -6.26
CA ARG A 126 -9.62 -9.92 -5.20
C ARG A 126 -11.01 -9.81 -5.81
N LYS A 127 -11.97 -10.54 -5.24
CA LYS A 127 -13.38 -10.47 -5.64
C LYS A 127 -14.07 -9.30 -4.94
N TRP A 128 -13.81 -8.09 -5.41
CA TRP A 128 -14.40 -6.88 -4.88
C TRP A 128 -15.92 -6.85 -5.05
N LYS A 129 -16.62 -6.44 -4.00
CA LYS A 129 -18.06 -6.11 -4.03
C LYS A 129 -18.20 -4.59 -4.07
N ILE A 130 -18.63 -4.06 -5.20
CA ILE A 130 -18.86 -2.61 -5.35
C ILE A 130 -20.11 -2.23 -4.55
N GLY A 131 -19.96 -1.25 -3.66
CA GLY A 131 -21.02 -0.71 -2.83
C GLY A 131 -21.79 0.42 -3.51
N LYS A 132 -22.71 1.03 -2.75
CA LYS A 132 -23.53 2.15 -3.22
C LYS A 132 -23.07 3.50 -2.66
N LYS A 133 -22.15 3.48 -1.69
CA LYS A 133 -21.67 4.71 -1.06
C LYS A 133 -20.63 5.38 -1.95
N SER A 134 -20.59 6.70 -1.88
CA SER A 134 -19.59 7.53 -2.52
C SER A 134 -19.08 8.58 -1.55
N LYS A 135 -17.84 9.04 -1.77
CA LYS A 135 -17.25 10.20 -1.09
C LYS A 135 -16.20 10.83 -1.99
N GLU A 136 -15.83 12.07 -1.66
CA GLU A 136 -14.76 12.78 -2.35
C GLU A 136 -13.41 12.56 -1.67
N ILE A 137 -12.36 12.28 -2.48
CA ILE A 137 -10.97 12.23 -2.04
C ILE A 137 -10.15 12.98 -3.10
N LEU A 138 -9.38 13.99 -2.70
CA LEU A 138 -8.56 14.83 -3.58
C LEU A 138 -9.37 15.45 -4.76
N GLY A 139 -10.66 15.77 -4.55
CA GLY A 139 -11.52 16.31 -5.60
C GLY A 139 -12.09 15.25 -6.55
N TYR A 140 -11.77 13.97 -6.36
CA TYR A 140 -12.31 12.87 -7.15
C TYR A 140 -13.49 12.20 -6.44
N ASN A 141 -14.57 11.96 -7.19
CA ASN A 141 -15.69 11.16 -6.66
C ASN A 141 -15.28 9.68 -6.63
N CYS A 142 -15.20 9.12 -5.42
CA CYS A 142 -14.81 7.74 -5.17
C CYS A 142 -16.00 6.88 -4.80
N MET A 143 -16.03 5.67 -5.33
CA MET A 143 -17.01 4.62 -5.02
C MET A 143 -16.45 3.65 -4.01
N GLU A 144 -17.31 3.14 -3.12
CA GLU A 144 -16.95 2.09 -2.16
C GLU A 144 -16.87 0.73 -2.86
N ALA A 145 -15.85 -0.05 -2.49
CA ALA A 145 -15.81 -1.49 -2.73
C ALA A 145 -15.31 -2.21 -1.48
N SER A 146 -15.79 -3.42 -1.24
CA SER A 146 -15.39 -4.21 -0.07
C SER A 146 -14.93 -5.60 -0.46
N PHE A 147 -14.04 -6.15 0.34
CA PHE A 147 -13.51 -7.50 0.20
C PHE A 147 -13.23 -8.09 1.58
N GLN A 148 -13.66 -9.34 1.78
CA GLN A 148 -13.33 -10.11 2.99
C GLN A 148 -12.13 -11.00 2.66
N GLU A 149 -10.98 -10.73 3.26
CA GLU A 149 -9.74 -11.48 2.99
C GLU A 149 -9.75 -12.82 3.73
N ASP A 150 -10.16 -12.80 5.00
CA ASP A 150 -10.34 -13.96 5.84
C ASP A 150 -11.49 -13.72 6.86
N SER A 151 -11.67 -14.59 7.85
CA SER A 151 -12.75 -14.47 8.85
C SER A 151 -12.63 -13.24 9.75
N THR A 152 -11.46 -12.62 9.82
CA THR A 152 -11.14 -11.50 10.72
C THR A 152 -10.76 -10.22 10.00
N THR A 153 -10.44 -10.29 8.70
CA THR A 153 -9.90 -9.17 7.93
C THR A 153 -10.91 -8.69 6.89
N ASN A 154 -11.54 -7.57 7.17
CA ASN A 154 -12.41 -6.87 6.23
C ASN A 154 -11.70 -5.66 5.65
N ILE A 155 -11.75 -5.50 4.33
CA ILE A 155 -11.10 -4.43 3.59
C ILE A 155 -12.16 -3.61 2.86
N VAL A 156 -12.11 -2.30 3.04
CA VAL A 156 -12.93 -1.34 2.30
C VAL A 156 -12.00 -0.47 1.46
N ALA A 157 -12.23 -0.45 0.15
CA ALA A 157 -11.52 0.39 -0.80
C ALA A 157 -12.43 1.51 -1.30
N TRP A 158 -11.82 2.68 -1.53
CA TRP A 158 -12.46 3.80 -2.22
C TRP A 158 -11.66 4.09 -3.48
N PHE A 159 -12.28 3.92 -4.62
CA PHE A 159 -11.66 4.06 -5.93
C PHE A 159 -12.40 5.07 -6.80
N THR A 160 -11.69 5.74 -7.69
CA THR A 160 -12.29 6.65 -8.65
C THR A 160 -12.20 6.11 -10.08
N PRO A 161 -13.33 5.99 -10.80
CA PRO A 161 -13.34 5.62 -12.21
C PRO A 161 -12.88 6.77 -13.13
N GLN A 162 -12.72 7.99 -12.60
CA GLN A 162 -12.24 9.15 -13.36
C GLN A 162 -10.77 8.99 -13.79
N ILE A 163 -10.01 8.13 -13.09
CA ILE A 163 -8.64 7.75 -13.44
C ILE A 163 -8.67 6.27 -13.83
N GLN A 164 -8.55 5.98 -15.13
CA GLN A 164 -8.66 4.63 -15.69
C GLN A 164 -7.36 3.83 -15.48
N LEU A 165 -7.00 3.63 -14.23
CA LEU A 165 -5.86 2.85 -13.81
C LEU A 165 -6.32 1.81 -12.77
N PHE A 166 -6.30 0.53 -13.12
CA PHE A 166 -6.77 -0.57 -12.25
C PHE A 166 -5.76 -0.91 -11.13
N ASN A 167 -5.22 0.10 -10.49
CA ASN A 167 -4.12 0.04 -9.56
C ASN A 167 -4.46 0.73 -8.22
N GLY A 168 -3.56 0.58 -7.24
CA GLY A 168 -3.70 1.19 -5.92
C GLY A 168 -2.46 0.95 -5.05
N PRO A 169 -2.49 1.36 -3.78
CA PRO A 169 -1.37 1.23 -2.86
C PRO A 169 -1.06 -0.23 -2.55
N SER A 170 0.19 -0.54 -2.22
CA SER A 170 0.66 -1.89 -1.88
C SER A 170 0.28 -2.91 -2.98
N ASP A 171 -0.31 -4.03 -2.61
CA ASP A 171 -0.79 -5.10 -3.49
C ASP A 171 -2.29 -4.98 -3.84
N TYR A 172 -2.92 -3.85 -3.53
CA TYR A 172 -4.32 -3.63 -3.87
C TYR A 172 -4.46 -3.14 -5.32
N GLN A 173 -5.29 -3.83 -6.10
CA GLN A 173 -5.62 -3.51 -7.49
C GLN A 173 -6.93 -4.19 -7.93
N GLY A 174 -7.28 -4.03 -9.22
CA GLY A 174 -8.37 -4.76 -9.87
C GLY A 174 -9.74 -4.14 -9.71
N LEU A 175 -9.86 -2.93 -9.17
CA LEU A 175 -11.05 -2.11 -9.25
C LEU A 175 -11.07 -1.31 -10.56
N PRO A 176 -12.24 -0.94 -11.10
CA PRO A 176 -12.35 -0.18 -12.35
C PRO A 176 -12.00 1.30 -12.16
N GLY A 177 -10.76 1.57 -11.75
CA GLY A 177 -10.21 2.87 -11.47
C GLY A 177 -9.15 2.85 -10.39
N LEU A 178 -8.53 4.02 -10.15
CA LEU A 178 -7.46 4.18 -9.17
C LEU A 178 -8.01 4.15 -7.74
N ILE A 179 -7.40 3.32 -6.88
CA ILE A 179 -7.75 3.23 -5.46
C ILE A 179 -7.09 4.38 -4.72
N LEU A 180 -7.88 5.27 -4.15
CA LEU A 180 -7.40 6.43 -3.39
C LEU A 180 -7.44 6.22 -1.86
N GLN A 181 -8.18 5.21 -1.37
CA GLN A 181 -8.12 4.83 0.03
C GLN A 181 -8.37 3.34 0.21
N ILE A 182 -7.65 2.77 1.16
CA ILE A 182 -7.87 1.42 1.73
C ILE A 182 -8.09 1.58 3.22
N ASP A 183 -9.11 0.96 3.74
CA ASP A 183 -9.40 0.84 5.17
C ASP A 183 -9.50 -0.63 5.54
N VAL A 184 -8.64 -1.07 6.42
CA VAL A 184 -8.62 -2.44 6.96
C VAL A 184 -9.23 -2.42 8.35
N ASN A 185 -10.20 -3.29 8.58
CA ASN A 185 -10.87 -3.49 9.86
C ASN A 185 -11.40 -2.20 10.50
N ALA A 186 -12.04 -1.34 9.70
CA ALA A 186 -12.64 -0.09 10.17
C ALA A 186 -11.67 0.75 11.01
N GLY A 187 -10.55 1.13 10.43
CA GLY A 187 -9.58 2.06 10.99
C GLY A 187 -8.39 1.42 11.72
N GLU A 188 -8.23 0.10 11.71
CA GLU A 188 -7.01 -0.54 12.23
C GLU A 188 -5.78 -0.12 11.42
N ARG A 189 -5.94 -0.12 10.08
CA ARG A 189 -4.94 0.37 9.14
C ARG A 189 -5.65 1.11 8.01
N VAL A 190 -5.28 2.37 7.82
CA VAL A 190 -5.88 3.19 6.77
C VAL A 190 -4.78 3.79 5.90
N LEU A 191 -4.86 3.54 4.59
CA LEU A 191 -4.03 4.19 3.59
C LEU A 191 -4.91 5.20 2.85
N THR A 192 -4.56 6.48 2.89
CA THR A 192 -5.33 7.54 2.22
C THR A 192 -4.43 8.34 1.30
N ALA A 193 -4.84 8.50 0.04
CA ALA A 193 -4.16 9.39 -0.90
C ALA A 193 -4.24 10.84 -0.40
N THR A 194 -3.09 11.49 -0.31
CA THR A 194 -2.93 12.88 0.14
C THR A 194 -2.50 13.82 -0.98
N GLU A 195 -1.89 13.27 -2.03
CA GLU A 195 -1.47 14.03 -3.21
C GLU A 195 -1.52 13.14 -4.46
N LEU A 196 -1.85 13.73 -5.60
CA LEU A 196 -1.80 13.09 -6.91
C LEU A 196 -1.14 14.07 -7.91
N LYS A 197 -0.08 13.60 -8.57
CA LYS A 197 0.65 14.32 -9.62
C LYS A 197 0.58 13.55 -10.93
N THR A 198 0.32 14.24 -12.02
CA THR A 198 0.29 13.67 -13.39
C THR A 198 1.35 14.28 -14.30
N GLU A 199 2.08 15.29 -13.80
CA GLU A 199 3.15 15.99 -14.51
C GLU A 199 4.42 16.02 -13.67
N GLY A 200 5.58 16.07 -14.32
CA GLY A 200 6.88 16.17 -13.63
C GLY A 200 7.27 14.92 -12.84
N VAL A 201 6.68 13.76 -13.13
CA VAL A 201 6.94 12.50 -12.44
C VAL A 201 8.17 11.83 -13.02
N ASP A 202 9.13 11.48 -12.18
CA ASP A 202 10.29 10.67 -12.59
C ASP A 202 9.90 9.20 -12.67
N THR A 203 9.73 8.72 -13.88
CA THR A 203 9.38 7.32 -14.15
C THR A 203 10.58 6.39 -14.21
N SER A 204 11.82 6.92 -14.16
CA SER A 204 13.05 6.11 -14.22
C SER A 204 13.22 5.18 -13.02
N VAL A 205 12.53 5.47 -11.93
CA VAL A 205 12.51 4.66 -10.70
C VAL A 205 11.54 3.46 -10.76
N ILE A 206 10.70 3.38 -11.81
CA ILE A 206 9.77 2.27 -12.00
C ILE A 206 10.53 1.10 -12.61
N VAL A 207 11.25 0.39 -11.75
CA VAL A 207 12.10 -0.76 -12.13
C VAL A 207 11.80 -1.91 -11.19
N ALA A 208 11.68 -3.11 -11.76
CA ALA A 208 11.51 -4.33 -10.98
C ALA A 208 12.72 -4.57 -10.07
N PRO A 209 12.54 -4.78 -8.75
CA PRO A 209 13.64 -5.10 -7.85
C PRO A 209 14.23 -6.45 -8.20
N THR A 210 15.58 -6.53 -8.17
CA THR A 210 16.35 -7.73 -8.56
C THR A 210 17.24 -8.27 -7.44
N LYS A 211 17.36 -7.53 -6.34
CA LYS A 211 18.27 -7.91 -5.24
C LYS A 211 17.48 -8.59 -4.13
N GLY A 212 17.92 -9.76 -3.71
CA GLY A 212 17.33 -10.52 -2.60
C GLY A 212 17.19 -12.00 -2.90
N LYS A 213 16.75 -12.77 -1.89
CA LYS A 213 16.41 -14.19 -2.07
C LYS A 213 15.02 -14.28 -2.69
N GLU A 214 14.92 -14.87 -3.87
CA GLU A 214 13.63 -15.11 -4.52
C GLU A 214 12.87 -16.23 -3.80
N VAL A 215 11.59 -15.97 -3.49
CA VAL A 215 10.68 -16.90 -2.81
C VAL A 215 9.25 -16.66 -3.27
N THR A 216 8.38 -17.65 -3.10
CA THR A 216 6.93 -17.46 -3.24
C THR A 216 6.34 -16.80 -1.99
N ALA A 217 5.07 -16.36 -2.06
CA ALA A 217 4.37 -15.81 -0.91
C ALA A 217 4.22 -16.86 0.21
N GLU A 218 3.94 -18.11 -0.14
CA GLU A 218 3.81 -19.22 0.79
C GLU A 218 5.13 -19.53 1.49
N GLU A 219 6.24 -19.60 0.74
CA GLU A 219 7.57 -19.84 1.30
C GLU A 219 7.98 -18.71 2.24
N PHE A 220 7.72 -17.45 1.87
CA PHE A 220 8.00 -16.32 2.73
C PHE A 220 7.19 -16.36 4.03
N ASP A 221 5.89 -16.72 3.95
CA ASP A 221 5.05 -16.85 5.14
C ASP A 221 5.53 -17.97 6.08
N GLN A 222 5.99 -19.10 5.53
CA GLN A 222 6.64 -20.16 6.31
C GLN A 222 7.91 -19.67 7.01
N ILE A 223 8.81 -19.03 6.28
CA ILE A 223 10.04 -18.45 6.85
C ILE A 223 9.70 -17.49 8.00
N ARG A 224 8.70 -16.64 7.80
CA ARG A 224 8.23 -15.70 8.82
C ARG A 224 7.70 -16.41 10.06
N LYS A 225 6.83 -17.40 9.90
CA LYS A 225 6.26 -18.19 11.00
C LYS A 225 7.33 -18.93 11.81
N GLU A 226 8.28 -19.56 11.12
CA GLU A 226 9.40 -20.27 11.77
C GLU A 226 10.24 -19.30 12.60
N LYS A 227 10.62 -18.16 12.04
CA LYS A 227 11.43 -17.16 12.74
C LYS A 227 10.72 -16.54 13.93
N MET A 228 9.40 -16.25 13.81
CA MET A 228 8.59 -15.76 14.93
C MET A 228 8.51 -16.80 16.05
N LYS A 229 8.34 -18.08 15.72
CA LYS A 229 8.35 -19.20 16.68
C LYS A 229 9.72 -19.33 17.38
N GLU A 230 10.83 -19.28 16.65
CA GLU A 230 12.18 -19.31 17.21
C GLU A 230 12.43 -18.19 18.24
N MET A 231 11.83 -17.01 18.02
CA MET A 231 11.93 -15.85 18.93
C MET A 231 10.93 -15.88 20.09
N GLY A 232 10.14 -16.95 20.25
CA GLY A 232 9.13 -17.04 21.32
C GLY A 232 7.93 -16.13 21.10
N MET A 233 7.79 -15.52 19.95
CA MET A 233 6.64 -14.66 19.58
C MET A 233 5.51 -15.52 19.01
N GLN A 234 4.78 -16.24 19.87
CA GLN A 234 3.61 -16.99 19.46
C GLN A 234 2.41 -16.05 19.26
N GLY A 235 2.03 -15.86 18.00
CA GLY A 235 0.66 -15.58 17.60
C GLY A 235 0.11 -14.19 17.84
N GLN A 236 0.60 -13.16 17.15
CA GLN A 236 -0.19 -11.98 16.77
C GLN A 236 0.52 -11.21 15.65
N GLY A 237 0.45 -11.73 14.46
CA GLY A 237 0.91 -11.02 13.27
C GLY A 237 -0.09 -11.28 12.16
N GLY A 238 -1.09 -10.40 12.03
CA GLY A 238 -1.92 -10.34 10.83
C GLY A 238 -1.04 -10.02 9.61
N PRO A 239 -1.47 -10.36 8.38
CA PRO A 239 -0.73 -10.06 7.17
C PRO A 239 -0.55 -8.53 7.04
N GLY A 240 0.70 -8.07 7.06
CA GLY A 240 1.08 -6.72 6.66
C GLY A 240 1.44 -5.70 7.73
N GLY A 241 1.65 -6.08 8.98
CA GLY A 241 2.16 -5.15 9.99
C GLY A 241 3.61 -5.44 10.39
N PRO A 242 4.46 -4.41 10.61
CA PRO A 242 5.82 -4.60 11.09
C PRO A 242 5.82 -5.24 12.48
N PRO A 243 6.77 -6.15 12.79
CA PRO A 243 6.95 -6.65 14.14
C PRO A 243 7.38 -5.51 15.06
N MET A 244 6.68 -5.34 16.18
CA MET A 244 7.08 -4.38 17.21
C MET A 244 8.35 -4.91 17.89
N GLN A 245 9.53 -4.37 17.53
CA GLN A 245 10.77 -4.63 18.27
C GLN A 245 10.86 -3.67 19.45
N ILE A 246 10.56 -4.15 20.64
CA ILE A 246 10.85 -3.43 21.89
C ILE A 246 12.26 -3.83 22.32
N MET A 247 13.27 -3.02 22.00
CA MET A 247 14.59 -3.16 22.60
C MET A 247 14.61 -2.42 23.92
N ILE A 248 14.53 -3.16 25.02
CA ILE A 248 14.83 -2.61 26.36
C ILE A 248 16.31 -2.84 26.60
N ARG A 249 17.15 -1.80 26.51
CA ARG A 249 18.50 -1.82 27.08
C ARG A 249 18.41 -1.50 28.57
N GLN A 250 18.85 -2.44 29.39
CA GLN A 250 19.14 -2.23 30.79
C GLN A 250 20.45 -1.45 30.96
#